data_13234dc15e09ad71839f331fc2090d7a
#
_entry.id   13234dc15e09ad71839f331fc2090d7a
#
_cell.length_a   1.000
_cell.length_b   1.000
_cell.length_c   1.000
_cell.angle_alpha   90.00
_cell.angle_beta   90.00
_cell.angle_gamma   90.00
#
_symmetry.space_group_name_H-M   'P 1'
#
loop_
_entity.id
_entity.type
_entity.pdbx_description
1 polymer ?
#
loop_
_entity_poly.entity_id
_entity_poly.type
_entity_poly.pdbx_seq_one_letter_code
_entity_poly.pdbx_strand_id
1 'polypeptide(L)'
;MKYLATLALVLGPLAAQAQDAAEGAVIYMQRCATCHGAGGQGDGPMAPVLLVQPKDLTLLSAGNDGEFPLLRVIQRIDGRDPLVSHGSDMPVYGELFEGDDTALKLPSGQPVLTSRTIADLVIFLQAVQK
;
A
#
# COMPACT_ATOMS: atom_id res chain seq x y z
N MET A 1 25.29 -57.48 1.72
CA MET A 1 25.64 -56.05 1.82
C MET A 1 24.42 -55.25 1.38
N LYS A 2 23.71 -54.57 2.32
CA LYS A 2 22.50 -53.78 2.05
C LYS A 2 22.89 -52.32 2.04
N TYR A 3 22.84 -51.68 0.87
CA TYR A 3 23.09 -50.24 0.73
C TYR A 3 21.80 -49.48 1.12
N LEU A 4 21.81 -48.83 2.29
CA LEU A 4 20.80 -47.83 2.64
C LEU A 4 21.14 -46.54 1.88
N ALA A 5 20.33 -46.22 0.88
CA ALA A 5 20.38 -44.92 0.21
C ALA A 5 19.63 -43.90 1.09
N THR A 6 20.36 -43.01 1.74
CA THR A 6 19.81 -41.89 2.49
C THR A 6 19.38 -40.82 1.50
N LEU A 7 18.06 -40.66 1.34
CA LEU A 7 17.47 -39.57 0.56
C LEU A 7 17.56 -38.28 1.37
N ALA A 8 18.49 -37.39 1.05
CA ALA A 8 18.59 -36.09 1.64
C ALA A 8 17.52 -35.15 1.04
N LEU A 9 16.50 -34.84 1.84
CA LEU A 9 15.46 -33.89 1.47
C LEU A 9 16.05 -32.46 1.61
N VAL A 10 16.39 -31.84 0.48
CA VAL A 10 16.85 -30.43 0.44
C VAL A 10 15.63 -29.53 0.57
N LEU A 11 15.35 -29.05 1.77
CA LEU A 11 14.41 -27.95 2.01
C LEU A 11 15.09 -26.65 1.55
N GLY A 12 14.79 -26.21 0.33
CA GLY A 12 15.15 -24.88 -0.12
C GLY A 12 14.43 -23.80 0.69
N PRO A 13 15.04 -22.62 0.93
CA PRO A 13 14.35 -21.52 1.60
C PRO A 13 13.17 -21.07 0.73
N LEU A 14 11.96 -21.16 1.27
CA LEU A 14 10.79 -20.45 0.75
C LEU A 14 11.06 -18.94 0.95
N ALA A 15 11.47 -18.24 -0.11
CA ALA A 15 11.54 -16.79 -0.10
C ALA A 15 10.11 -16.26 0.08
N ALA A 16 9.75 -15.90 1.30
CA ALA A 16 8.55 -15.10 1.53
C ALA A 16 8.76 -13.79 0.77
N GLN A 17 7.91 -13.50 -0.21
CA GLN A 17 7.94 -12.24 -0.94
C GLN A 17 7.46 -11.14 0.02
N ALA A 18 8.42 -10.45 0.64
CA ALA A 18 8.13 -9.27 1.45
C ALA A 18 7.61 -8.14 0.55
N GLN A 19 6.74 -7.29 1.11
CA GLN A 19 6.31 -6.06 0.46
C GLN A 19 7.52 -5.15 0.24
N ASP A 20 7.54 -4.45 -0.90
CA ASP A 20 8.69 -3.64 -1.33
C ASP A 20 8.35 -2.15 -1.36
N ALA A 21 8.93 -1.37 -0.44
CA ALA A 21 8.75 0.07 -0.39
C ALA A 21 9.35 0.79 -1.62
N ALA A 22 10.36 0.22 -2.27
CA ALA A 22 10.95 0.82 -3.48
C ALA A 22 9.99 0.68 -4.67
N GLU A 23 9.35 -0.48 -4.84
CA GLU A 23 8.28 -0.64 -5.82
C GLU A 23 7.09 0.26 -5.49
N GLY A 24 6.71 0.38 -4.22
CA GLY A 24 5.70 1.31 -3.75
C GLY A 24 6.01 2.76 -4.11
N ALA A 25 7.28 3.18 -4.00
CA ALA A 25 7.72 4.52 -4.41
C ALA A 25 7.56 4.75 -5.93
N VAL A 26 7.86 3.75 -6.75
CA VAL A 26 7.69 3.82 -8.22
C VAL A 26 6.20 4.00 -8.55
N ILE A 27 5.34 3.19 -7.95
CA ILE A 27 3.87 3.26 -8.14
C ILE A 27 3.37 4.64 -7.69
N TYR A 28 3.82 5.13 -6.54
CA TYR A 28 3.48 6.44 -6.01
C TYR A 28 3.80 7.57 -6.99
N MET A 29 5.02 7.59 -7.51
CA MET A 29 5.46 8.61 -8.47
C MET A 29 4.63 8.60 -9.75
N GLN A 30 4.22 7.43 -10.21
CA GLN A 30 3.45 7.28 -11.45
C GLN A 30 1.97 7.64 -11.31
N ARG A 31 1.36 7.41 -10.13
CA ARG A 31 -0.10 7.46 -9.95
C ARG A 31 -0.58 8.49 -8.94
N CYS A 32 0.22 8.83 -7.96
CA CYS A 32 -0.19 9.63 -6.80
C CYS A 32 0.47 11.02 -6.77
N ALA A 33 1.74 11.11 -7.17
CA ALA A 33 2.54 12.33 -7.05
C ALA A 33 1.97 13.51 -7.85
N THR A 34 1.22 13.27 -8.93
CA THR A 34 0.57 14.32 -9.73
C THR A 34 -0.35 15.20 -8.87
N CYS A 35 -1.04 14.60 -7.89
CA CYS A 35 -1.90 15.34 -6.95
C CYS A 35 -1.23 15.54 -5.60
N HIS A 36 -0.62 14.48 -5.03
CA HIS A 36 -0.07 14.50 -3.68
C HIS A 36 1.35 15.05 -3.56
N GLY A 37 2.02 15.36 -4.69
CA GLY A 37 3.40 15.84 -4.72
C GLY A 37 4.42 14.72 -4.61
N ALA A 38 5.64 14.96 -5.07
CA ALA A 38 6.73 13.99 -5.00
C ALA A 38 7.12 13.65 -3.54
N GLY A 39 6.93 14.60 -2.63
CA GLY A 39 7.16 14.44 -1.19
C GLY A 39 5.94 13.98 -0.39
N GLY A 40 4.78 13.80 -1.03
CA GLY A 40 3.55 13.37 -0.37
C GLY A 40 2.82 14.47 0.42
N GLN A 41 3.17 15.74 0.23
CA GLN A 41 2.71 16.86 1.06
C GLN A 41 1.41 17.52 0.54
N GLY A 42 0.79 16.95 -0.51
CA GLY A 42 -0.43 17.50 -1.09
C GLY A 42 -0.18 18.67 -2.07
N ASP A 43 1.07 18.87 -2.46
CA ASP A 43 1.57 19.99 -3.27
C ASP A 43 1.88 19.58 -4.72
N GLY A 44 1.25 18.54 -5.23
CA GLY A 44 1.44 18.09 -6.60
C GLY A 44 1.00 19.13 -7.64
N PRO A 45 1.50 19.03 -8.89
CA PRO A 45 1.21 20.01 -9.94
C PRO A 45 -0.28 20.17 -10.24
N MET A 46 -1.12 19.20 -9.93
CA MET A 46 -2.58 19.30 -10.08
C MET A 46 -3.27 19.96 -8.87
N ALA A 47 -2.62 20.05 -7.70
CA ALA A 47 -3.25 20.58 -6.49
C ALA A 47 -3.90 21.97 -6.70
N PRO A 48 -3.29 22.95 -7.37
CA PRO A 48 -3.87 24.28 -7.52
C PRO A 48 -5.19 24.35 -8.29
N VAL A 49 -5.50 23.32 -9.09
CA VAL A 49 -6.72 23.28 -9.93
C VAL A 49 -7.79 22.35 -9.38
N LEU A 50 -7.52 21.65 -8.28
CA LEU A 50 -8.47 20.77 -7.62
C LEU A 50 -9.36 21.54 -6.65
N LEU A 51 -10.66 21.26 -6.67
CA LEU A 51 -11.62 21.86 -5.73
C LEU A 51 -11.38 21.38 -4.29
N VAL A 52 -11.00 20.11 -4.13
CA VAL A 52 -10.61 19.55 -2.84
C VAL A 52 -9.09 19.36 -2.86
N GLN A 53 -8.44 20.01 -1.91
CA GLN A 53 -6.98 19.93 -1.84
C GLN A 53 -6.51 18.55 -1.42
N PRO A 54 -5.50 17.98 -2.10
CA PRO A 54 -4.92 16.70 -1.72
C PRO A 54 -4.35 16.77 -0.31
N LYS A 55 -4.57 15.73 0.48
CA LYS A 55 -4.02 15.63 1.83
C LYS A 55 -2.51 15.44 1.82
N ASP A 56 -1.85 15.99 2.84
CA ASP A 56 -0.48 15.63 3.19
C ASP A 56 -0.47 14.17 3.70
N LEU A 57 0.10 13.27 2.87
CA LEU A 57 0.17 11.84 3.17
C LEU A 57 1.27 11.51 4.17
N THR A 58 2.19 12.44 4.45
CA THR A 58 3.26 12.25 5.43
C THR A 58 2.78 12.42 6.89
N LEU A 59 1.56 12.92 7.06
CA LEU A 59 0.95 13.19 8.37
C LEU A 59 -0.22 12.26 8.72
N LEU A 60 -0.37 11.16 8.01
CA LEU A 60 -1.49 10.23 8.25
C LEU A 60 -1.44 9.60 9.65
N SER A 61 -0.24 9.24 10.11
CA SER A 61 -0.02 8.72 11.46
C SER A 61 -0.27 9.80 12.51
N ALA A 62 0.28 10.98 12.33
CA ALA A 62 0.09 12.11 13.24
C ALA A 62 -1.40 12.50 13.39
N GLY A 63 -2.16 12.43 12.29
CA GLY A 63 -3.61 12.66 12.29
C GLY A 63 -4.46 11.49 12.80
N ASN A 64 -3.84 10.44 13.33
CA ASN A 64 -4.49 9.22 13.81
C ASN A 64 -3.79 8.67 15.07
N ASP A 65 -3.59 9.54 16.06
CA ASP A 65 -3.02 9.19 17.38
C ASP A 65 -1.63 8.50 17.29
N GLY A 66 -0.84 8.83 16.27
CA GLY A 66 0.49 8.26 16.04
C GLY A 66 0.49 6.90 15.34
N GLU A 67 -0.68 6.33 15.05
CA GLU A 67 -0.80 5.05 14.36
C GLU A 67 -1.17 5.24 12.88
N PHE A 68 -0.44 4.58 11.98
CA PHE A 68 -0.77 4.64 10.56
C PHE A 68 -2.12 3.96 10.29
N PRO A 69 -3.10 4.66 9.67
CA PRO A 69 -4.45 4.16 9.49
C PRO A 69 -4.54 3.16 8.32
N LEU A 70 -3.83 2.03 8.44
CA LEU A 70 -3.56 1.04 7.40
C LEU A 70 -4.83 0.61 6.64
N LEU A 71 -5.87 0.17 7.36
CA LEU A 71 -7.10 -0.31 6.74
C LEU A 71 -7.77 0.79 5.91
N ARG A 72 -7.88 2.00 6.48
CA ARG A 72 -8.52 3.13 5.80
C ARG A 72 -7.75 3.55 4.54
N VAL A 73 -6.42 3.51 4.59
CA VAL A 73 -5.58 3.83 3.42
C VAL A 73 -5.79 2.81 2.30
N ILE A 74 -5.77 1.51 2.61
CA ILE A 74 -6.05 0.45 1.65
C ILE A 74 -7.43 0.67 1.01
N GLN A 75 -8.48 0.81 1.84
CA GLN A 75 -9.86 0.97 1.37
C GLN A 75 -10.04 2.24 0.54
N ARG A 76 -9.30 3.31 0.84
CA ARG A 76 -9.35 4.55 0.07
C ARG A 76 -8.72 4.40 -1.31
N ILE A 77 -7.63 3.65 -1.43
CA ILE A 77 -6.94 3.40 -2.69
C ILE A 77 -7.75 2.44 -3.58
N ASP A 78 -8.26 1.36 -3.01
CA ASP A 78 -8.97 0.31 -3.77
C ASP A 78 -10.48 0.57 -3.97
N GLY A 79 -11.02 1.59 -3.32
CA GLY A 79 -12.42 1.98 -3.46
C GLY A 79 -13.39 1.23 -2.53
N ARG A 80 -12.90 0.38 -1.63
CA ARG A 80 -13.75 -0.31 -0.63
C ARG A 80 -14.19 0.58 0.53
N ASP A 81 -13.71 1.83 0.60
CA ASP A 81 -14.17 2.81 1.58
C ASP A 81 -15.66 3.15 1.30
N PRO A 82 -16.58 2.91 2.25
CA PRO A 82 -18.01 3.19 2.06
C PRO A 82 -18.31 4.64 1.69
N LEU A 83 -17.47 5.59 2.10
CA LEU A 83 -17.65 7.00 1.82
C LEU A 83 -17.36 7.39 0.36
N VAL A 84 -16.65 6.55 -0.39
CA VAL A 84 -16.32 6.81 -1.80
C VAL A 84 -17.23 6.10 -2.78
N SER A 85 -18.14 5.24 -2.33
CA SER A 85 -19.10 4.54 -3.18
C SER A 85 -20.05 5.47 -3.94
N HIS A 86 -20.17 6.73 -3.52
CA HIS A 86 -20.98 7.78 -4.16
C HIS A 86 -20.13 8.82 -4.92
N GLY A 87 -18.86 8.55 -5.14
CA GLY A 87 -17.90 9.43 -5.79
C GLY A 87 -16.83 9.94 -4.83
N SER A 88 -15.65 10.16 -5.35
CA SER A 88 -14.49 10.64 -4.62
C SER A 88 -13.70 11.61 -5.48
N ASP A 89 -13.20 12.69 -4.87
CA ASP A 89 -12.27 13.61 -5.53
C ASP A 89 -10.91 12.94 -5.82
N MET A 90 -10.57 11.89 -5.08
CA MET A 90 -9.44 11.02 -5.35
C MET A 90 -9.89 9.84 -6.23
N PRO A 91 -9.22 9.54 -7.35
CA PRO A 91 -9.50 8.37 -8.15
C PRO A 91 -9.42 7.06 -7.34
N VAL A 92 -10.23 6.09 -7.73
CA VAL A 92 -10.19 4.73 -7.18
C VAL A 92 -9.30 3.88 -8.08
N TYR A 93 -8.38 3.14 -7.49
CA TYR A 93 -7.36 2.38 -8.20
C TYR A 93 -7.54 0.85 -8.10
N GLY A 94 -8.61 0.36 -7.47
CA GLY A 94 -8.83 -1.06 -7.24
C GLY A 94 -8.67 -1.90 -8.50
N GLU A 95 -9.38 -1.57 -9.57
CA GLU A 95 -9.30 -2.29 -10.85
C GLU A 95 -7.93 -2.16 -11.54
N LEU A 96 -7.24 -1.02 -11.39
CA LEU A 96 -5.91 -0.81 -11.96
C LEU A 96 -4.82 -1.60 -11.23
N PHE A 97 -5.07 -1.92 -9.97
CA PHE A 97 -4.11 -2.59 -9.11
C PHE A 97 -4.54 -4.03 -8.79
N GLU A 98 -5.40 -4.61 -9.62
CA GLU A 98 -5.70 -6.04 -9.56
C GLU A 98 -4.43 -6.87 -9.84
N GLY A 99 -4.32 -8.00 -9.18
CA GLY A 99 -3.16 -8.89 -9.31
C GLY A 99 -3.10 -9.90 -8.19
N ASP A 100 -1.91 -10.37 -7.89
CA ASP A 100 -1.68 -11.33 -6.82
C ASP A 100 -2.07 -10.76 -5.45
N ASP A 101 -3.01 -11.43 -4.79
CA ASP A 101 -3.43 -11.04 -3.45
C ASP A 101 -2.35 -11.33 -2.41
N THR A 102 -2.25 -10.44 -1.45
CA THR A 102 -1.41 -10.60 -0.27
C THR A 102 -2.16 -10.18 0.98
N ALA A 103 -1.69 -10.60 2.14
CA ALA A 103 -2.28 -10.22 3.42
C ALA A 103 -1.34 -9.29 4.17
N LEU A 104 -1.88 -8.16 4.63
CA LEU A 104 -1.22 -7.27 5.57
C LEU A 104 -1.84 -7.44 6.96
N LYS A 105 -1.01 -7.37 7.99
CA LYS A 105 -1.47 -7.45 9.38
C LYS A 105 -1.86 -6.07 9.87
N LEU A 106 -3.12 -5.93 10.30
CA LEU A 106 -3.59 -4.72 10.97
C LEU A 106 -3.04 -4.61 12.40
N PRO A 107 -3.01 -3.41 12.99
CA PRO A 107 -2.68 -3.22 14.41
C PRO A 107 -3.54 -4.07 15.35
N SER A 108 -4.80 -4.32 15.00
CA SER A 108 -5.69 -5.23 15.73
C SER A 108 -5.23 -6.69 15.71
N GLY A 109 -4.23 -7.05 14.90
CA GLY A 109 -3.78 -8.40 14.66
C GLY A 109 -4.52 -9.15 13.56
N GLN A 110 -5.62 -8.60 13.05
CA GLN A 110 -6.39 -9.21 11.96
C GLN A 110 -5.70 -9.01 10.60
N PRO A 111 -5.80 -9.98 9.68
CA PRO A 111 -5.31 -9.78 8.31
C PRO A 111 -6.29 -8.94 7.49
N VAL A 112 -5.75 -8.12 6.59
CA VAL A 112 -6.49 -7.48 5.51
C VAL A 112 -5.91 -7.97 4.19
N LEU A 113 -6.78 -8.44 3.29
CA LEU A 113 -6.38 -8.85 1.95
C LEU A 113 -6.38 -7.64 1.02
N THR A 114 -5.34 -7.54 0.19
CA THR A 114 -5.21 -6.52 -0.84
C THR A 114 -4.27 -7.02 -1.93
N SER A 115 -4.19 -6.33 -3.06
CA SER A 115 -3.21 -6.68 -4.08
C SER A 115 -1.78 -6.34 -3.62
N ARG A 116 -0.80 -7.05 -4.15
CA ARG A 116 0.63 -6.77 -3.89
C ARG A 116 0.98 -5.33 -4.21
N THR A 117 0.50 -4.81 -5.33
CA THR A 117 0.71 -3.42 -5.77
C THR A 117 0.26 -2.41 -4.71
N ILE A 118 -0.92 -2.60 -4.13
CA ILE A 118 -1.42 -1.74 -3.05
C ILE A 118 -0.60 -1.96 -1.77
N ALA A 119 -0.20 -3.18 -1.47
CA ALA A 119 0.61 -3.48 -0.29
C ALA A 119 1.97 -2.77 -0.36
N ASP A 120 2.66 -2.82 -1.50
CA ASP A 120 3.94 -2.14 -1.71
C ASP A 120 3.79 -0.62 -1.59
N LEU A 121 2.75 -0.05 -2.21
CA LEU A 121 2.42 1.37 -2.10
C LEU A 121 2.16 1.79 -0.64
N VAL A 122 1.44 0.99 0.12
CA VAL A 122 1.13 1.27 1.52
C VAL A 122 2.38 1.20 2.40
N ILE A 123 3.28 0.25 2.18
CA ILE A 123 4.57 0.18 2.89
C ILE A 123 5.43 1.41 2.59
N PHE A 124 5.44 1.89 1.34
CA PHE A 124 6.08 3.16 1.02
C PHE A 124 5.45 4.33 1.79
N LEU A 125 4.12 4.43 1.82
CA LEU A 125 3.42 5.49 2.55
C LEU A 125 3.70 5.44 4.06
N GLN A 126 3.84 4.26 4.65
CA GLN A 126 4.28 4.10 6.04
C GLN A 126 5.71 4.59 6.28
N ALA A 127 6.61 4.34 5.34
CA ALA A 127 8.01 4.73 5.46
C ALA A 127 8.24 6.25 5.39
N VAL A 128 7.31 7.02 4.78
CA VAL A 128 7.41 8.49 4.64
C VAL A 128 6.66 9.26 5.73
N GLN A 129 6.12 8.59 6.75
CA GLN A 129 5.46 9.27 7.87
C GLN A 129 6.44 10.10 8.71
N LYS A 130 5.95 11.25 9.24
CA LYS A 130 6.69 12.21 10.08
C LYS A 130 6.18 12.16 11.51
#